data_f9436a43d464e6e24738d68a392318c4
#
_entry.id   f9436a43d464e6e24738d68a392318c4
#
_cell.length_a   1.000
_cell.length_b   1.000
_cell.length_c   1.000
_cell.angle_alpha   90.00
_cell.angle_beta   90.00
_cell.angle_gamma   90.00
#
_symmetry.space_group_name_H-M   'P 1'
#
loop_
_entity.id
_entity.type
_entity.pdbx_description
1 polymer ?
#
loop_
_entity_poly.entity_id
_entity_poly.type
_entity_poly.pdbx_seq_one_letter_code
_entity_poly.pdbx_strand_id
1 'polypeptide(L)'
;VYFYKKDDWQEWADPMTYACFNDLILYDRLKLADKAALDGAISKIRVWKLGSLEHKLAPTPTASSTLQEILGSNVGGGTIDMVWGPDIELIETGTDVQRFLGEEKYRPTLMAIYACLGIPPTLTGTFGATGTTNNFISLKTLTERLNYIRGIVLEFWNEQLNIVKKSMGFRFPAQV
;
A
#
# COMPACT_ATOMS: atom_id res chain seq x y z
N VAL A 1 4.67 -23.01 -27.36
CA VAL A 1 4.43 -22.39 -26.06
C VAL A 1 3.89 -21.01 -26.30
N TYR A 2 2.70 -20.71 -25.76
CA TYR A 2 2.02 -19.43 -25.91
C TYR A 2 2.33 -18.53 -24.73
N PHE A 3 2.82 -17.31 -25.01
CA PHE A 3 3.14 -16.34 -23.98
C PHE A 3 2.48 -15.00 -24.33
N TYR A 4 2.00 -14.31 -23.33
CA TYR A 4 1.52 -12.95 -23.47
C TYR A 4 2.70 -11.98 -23.58
N LYS A 5 2.77 -11.24 -24.70
CA LYS A 5 3.82 -10.24 -24.96
C LYS A 5 5.25 -10.75 -24.76
N LYS A 6 5.56 -11.89 -25.34
CA LYS A 6 6.93 -12.39 -25.40
C LYS A 6 7.53 -12.03 -26.76
N ASP A 7 8.72 -11.47 -26.77
CA ASP A 7 9.51 -11.31 -27.98
C ASP A 7 10.22 -12.61 -28.35
N ASP A 8 10.49 -12.84 -29.65
CA ASP A 8 11.08 -14.09 -30.15
C ASP A 8 12.46 -14.40 -29.58
N TRP A 9 13.19 -13.36 -29.14
CA TRP A 9 14.52 -13.49 -28.57
C TRP A 9 14.52 -13.74 -27.05
N GLN A 10 13.38 -13.57 -26.38
CA GLN A 10 13.25 -13.81 -24.95
C GLN A 10 12.99 -15.29 -24.66
N GLU A 11 13.62 -15.83 -23.65
CA GLU A 11 13.36 -17.21 -23.19
C GLU A 11 12.01 -17.30 -22.44
N TRP A 12 11.70 -16.29 -21.65
CA TRP A 12 10.49 -16.20 -20.83
C TRP A 12 9.73 -14.91 -21.10
N ALA A 13 8.42 -14.96 -20.96
CA ALA A 13 7.58 -13.76 -21.03
C ALA A 13 7.65 -12.98 -19.72
N ASP A 14 7.74 -11.66 -19.82
CA ASP A 14 7.69 -10.81 -18.64
C ASP A 14 6.26 -10.76 -18.07
N PRO A 15 6.10 -10.93 -16.74
CA PRO A 15 4.79 -10.81 -16.12
C PRO A 15 4.25 -9.39 -16.27
N MET A 16 2.93 -9.26 -16.42
CA MET A 16 2.26 -7.94 -16.56
C MET A 16 2.57 -6.98 -15.40
N THR A 17 2.84 -7.53 -14.22
CA THR A 17 3.18 -6.78 -13.01
C THR A 17 4.60 -6.22 -13.02
N TYR A 18 5.46 -6.65 -13.94
CA TYR A 18 6.85 -6.20 -13.99
C TYR A 18 6.96 -4.68 -14.19
N ALA A 19 6.12 -4.13 -15.08
CA ALA A 19 6.10 -2.70 -15.37
C ALA A 19 5.72 -1.83 -14.15
N CYS A 20 4.90 -2.35 -13.23
CA CYS A 20 4.45 -1.63 -12.04
C CYS A 20 5.17 -2.05 -10.74
N PHE A 21 6.23 -2.85 -10.85
CA PHE A 21 6.92 -3.40 -9.67
C PHE A 21 7.46 -2.31 -8.74
N ASN A 22 8.06 -1.26 -9.30
CA ASN A 22 8.58 -0.14 -8.52
C ASN A 22 7.45 0.64 -7.81
N ASP A 23 6.31 0.82 -8.47
CA ASP A 23 5.14 1.49 -7.89
C ASP A 23 4.51 0.66 -6.77
N LEU A 24 4.51 -0.67 -6.90
CA LEU A 24 4.07 -1.59 -5.86
C LEU A 24 4.98 -1.52 -4.62
N ILE A 25 6.30 -1.47 -4.81
CA ILE A 25 7.26 -1.29 -3.72
C ILE A 25 7.04 0.08 -3.04
N LEU A 26 6.84 1.14 -3.83
CA LEU A 26 6.56 2.46 -3.29
C LEU A 26 5.26 2.47 -2.48
N TYR A 27 4.22 1.82 -2.98
CA TYR A 27 2.94 1.69 -2.28
C TYR A 27 3.08 0.96 -0.94
N ASP A 28 3.87 -0.10 -0.90
CA ASP A 28 4.14 -0.83 0.34
C ASP A 28 4.92 0.02 1.36
N ARG A 29 5.92 0.77 0.90
CA ARG A 29 6.66 1.72 1.74
C ARG A 29 5.77 2.83 2.29
N LEU A 30 4.83 3.35 1.50
CA LEU A 30 3.86 4.34 1.97
C LEU A 30 2.96 3.76 3.08
N LYS A 31 2.51 2.53 2.94
CA LYS A 31 1.75 1.83 4.01
C LYS A 31 2.57 1.61 5.28
N LEU A 32 3.85 1.24 5.14
CA LEU A 32 4.74 1.09 6.28
C LEU A 32 4.97 2.44 7.00
N ALA A 33 5.12 3.52 6.24
CA ALA A 33 5.25 4.86 6.81
C ALA A 33 3.98 5.29 7.56
N ASP A 34 2.78 4.98 7.04
CA ASP A 34 1.53 5.24 7.73
C ASP A 34 1.40 4.44 9.01
N LYS A 35 1.78 3.17 8.98
CA LYS A 35 1.80 2.33 10.16
C LYS A 35 2.74 2.90 11.22
N ALA A 36 3.96 3.28 10.83
CA ALA A 36 4.92 3.89 11.76
C ALA A 36 4.41 5.22 12.33
N ALA A 37 3.74 6.04 11.51
CA ALA A 37 3.13 7.30 11.96
C ALA A 37 1.98 7.05 12.95
N LEU A 38 1.15 6.04 12.71
CA LEU A 38 0.09 5.63 13.64
C LEU A 38 0.65 5.07 14.94
N ASP A 39 1.65 4.22 14.88
CA ASP A 39 2.33 3.67 16.04
C ASP A 39 2.98 4.80 16.87
N GLY A 40 3.61 5.77 16.22
CA GLY A 40 4.15 6.97 16.87
C GLY A 40 3.09 7.90 17.47
N ALA A 41 1.89 7.95 16.87
CA ALA A 41 0.77 8.71 17.42
C ALA A 41 0.14 8.07 18.68
N ILE A 42 0.16 6.73 18.73
CA ILE A 42 -0.35 5.95 19.85
C ILE A 42 0.66 5.94 21.01
N SER A 43 1.95 5.78 20.68
CA SER A 43 3.04 5.71 21.66
C SER A 43 3.61 7.11 21.92
N LYS A 44 2.92 7.91 22.72
CA LYS A 44 3.41 9.24 23.10
C LYS A 44 4.27 9.15 24.36
N ILE A 45 5.44 9.77 24.31
CA ILE A 45 6.27 10.00 25.49
C ILE A 45 5.92 11.39 26.04
N ARG A 46 5.43 11.45 27.26
CA ARG A 46 5.19 12.70 27.97
C ARG A 46 6.30 12.89 29.00
N VAL A 47 6.97 14.02 28.94
CA VAL A 47 7.97 14.37 29.95
C VAL A 47 7.39 15.44 30.85
N TRP A 48 7.29 15.13 32.13
CA TRP A 48 6.81 16.03 33.16
C TRP A 48 8.02 16.68 33.84
N LYS A 49 8.14 18.01 33.69
CA LYS A 49 9.22 18.78 34.31
C LYS A 49 8.85 19.15 35.74
N LEU A 50 9.69 18.80 36.69
CA LEU A 50 9.57 19.18 38.10
C LEU A 50 10.66 20.18 38.44
N GLY A 51 10.27 21.32 39.07
CA GLY A 51 11.19 22.36 39.46
C GLY A 51 11.29 23.51 38.47
N SER A 52 12.07 24.53 38.83
CA SER A 52 12.31 25.72 38.00
C SER A 52 13.75 26.18 38.19
N LEU A 53 14.49 26.33 37.10
CA LEU A 53 15.85 26.90 37.09
C LEU A 53 15.80 28.39 37.41
N GLU A 54 14.81 29.13 36.95
CA GLU A 54 14.67 30.57 37.21
C GLU A 54 14.45 30.88 38.68
N HIS A 55 13.67 30.06 39.37
CA HIS A 55 13.34 30.25 40.77
C HIS A 55 14.23 29.42 41.72
N LYS A 56 15.25 28.72 41.20
CA LYS A 56 16.16 27.84 41.96
C LYS A 56 15.45 26.80 42.81
N LEU A 57 14.28 26.35 42.32
CA LEU A 57 13.49 25.30 42.99
C LEU A 57 13.98 23.93 42.48
N ALA A 58 14.71 23.23 43.33
CA ALA A 58 15.11 21.85 43.04
C ALA A 58 13.93 20.88 43.30
N PRO A 59 13.74 19.88 42.45
CA PRO A 59 12.70 18.86 42.68
C PRO A 59 12.99 18.10 43.98
N THR A 60 11.98 18.01 44.85
CA THR A 60 12.08 17.21 46.06
C THR A 60 11.93 15.74 45.70
N PRO A 61 12.75 14.82 46.23
CA PRO A 61 12.62 13.39 45.94
C PRO A 61 11.22 12.83 46.17
N THR A 62 10.55 13.33 47.22
CA THR A 62 9.17 12.95 47.55
C THR A 62 8.15 13.40 46.51
N ALA A 63 8.30 14.63 45.96
CA ALA A 63 7.41 15.12 44.88
C ALA A 63 7.60 14.33 43.60
N SER A 64 8.85 13.95 43.27
CA SER A 64 9.18 13.14 42.14
C SER A 64 8.57 11.72 42.22
N SER A 65 8.71 11.07 43.37
CA SER A 65 8.14 9.73 43.60
C SER A 65 6.61 9.74 43.61
N THR A 66 5.99 10.74 44.23
CA THR A 66 4.52 10.86 44.24
C THR A 66 3.95 11.09 42.83
N LEU A 67 4.60 11.92 42.03
CA LEU A 67 4.17 12.16 40.66
C LEU A 67 4.35 10.90 39.80
N GLN A 68 5.45 10.17 39.97
CA GLN A 68 5.69 8.91 39.28
C GLN A 68 4.67 7.85 39.66
N GLU A 69 4.23 7.78 40.91
CA GLU A 69 3.19 6.88 41.38
C GLU A 69 1.81 7.22 40.81
N ILE A 70 1.47 8.51 40.74
CA ILE A 70 0.22 8.99 40.14
C ILE A 70 0.20 8.70 38.64
N LEU A 71 1.30 8.96 37.93
CA LEU A 71 1.41 8.70 36.49
C LEU A 71 1.44 7.19 36.20
N GLY A 72 2.12 6.40 37.01
CA GLY A 72 2.17 4.94 36.91
C GLY A 72 0.81 4.25 37.11
N SER A 73 -0.07 4.84 37.91
CA SER A 73 -1.44 4.34 38.11
C SER A 73 -2.38 4.60 36.91
N ASN A 74 -2.00 5.50 36.02
CA ASN A 74 -2.82 5.94 34.88
C ASN A 74 -2.41 5.30 33.57
N VAL A 75 -1.89 4.08 33.60
CA VAL A 75 -1.41 3.35 32.41
C VAL A 75 -2.58 2.86 31.58
N GLY A 76 -3.09 3.75 30.74
CA GLY A 76 -4.05 3.44 29.67
C GLY A 76 -3.47 3.81 28.30
N GLY A 77 -3.09 2.79 27.51
CA GLY A 77 -2.93 2.96 26.07
C GLY A 77 -1.61 3.53 25.55
N GLY A 78 -0.48 2.88 25.83
CA GLY A 78 0.76 3.11 25.05
C GLY A 78 1.48 4.44 25.26
N THR A 79 1.05 5.26 26.23
CA THR A 79 1.72 6.50 26.61
C THR A 79 2.72 6.23 27.73
N ILE A 80 3.98 6.60 27.53
CA ILE A 80 5.02 6.50 28.56
C ILE A 80 5.16 7.87 29.21
N ASP A 81 4.87 7.95 30.50
CA ASP A 81 5.08 9.15 31.30
C ASP A 81 6.44 9.09 32.01
N MET A 82 7.26 10.10 31.78
CA MET A 82 8.59 10.22 32.36
C MET A 82 8.65 11.52 33.18
N VAL A 83 9.14 11.42 34.44
CA VAL A 83 9.34 12.57 35.33
C VAL A 83 10.82 12.92 35.35
N TRP A 84 11.15 14.19 35.05
CA TRP A 84 12.53 14.66 35.02
C TRP A 84 12.70 16.03 35.68
N GLY A 85 13.97 16.40 35.92
CA GLY A 85 14.35 17.71 36.44
C GLY A 85 14.13 18.87 35.44
N PRO A 86 14.35 20.12 35.87
CA PRO A 86 14.08 21.31 35.02
C PRO A 86 15.09 21.53 33.89
N ASP A 87 16.13 20.75 33.83
CA ASP A 87 17.30 20.86 32.95
C ASP A 87 17.08 20.25 31.56
N ILE A 88 15.99 19.53 31.32
CA ILE A 88 15.62 19.01 30.02
C ILE A 88 14.55 19.87 29.37
N GLU A 89 14.81 20.29 28.15
CA GLU A 89 13.82 20.89 27.26
C GLU A 89 13.32 19.81 26.28
N LEU A 90 12.06 19.41 26.42
CA LEU A 90 11.44 18.51 25.46
C LEU A 90 10.99 19.32 24.26
N ILE A 91 11.63 19.14 23.13
CA ILE A 91 11.10 19.57 21.85
C ILE A 91 10.12 18.49 21.38
N GLU A 92 8.84 18.69 21.56
CA GLU A 92 7.83 17.82 20.93
C GLU A 92 7.93 17.96 19.41
N THR A 93 8.61 17.03 18.79
CA THR A 93 8.54 16.87 17.35
C THR A 93 7.26 16.09 17.04
N GLY A 94 6.12 16.73 17.25
CA GLY A 94 4.83 16.19 16.84
C GLY A 94 4.79 16.13 15.34
N THR A 95 5.02 14.96 14.77
CA THR A 95 4.67 14.72 13.37
C THR A 95 3.18 14.97 13.24
N ASP A 96 2.80 15.89 12.38
CA ASP A 96 1.41 16.22 12.12
C ASP A 96 0.74 15.01 11.43
N VAL A 97 0.36 14.03 12.25
CA VAL A 97 -0.14 12.72 11.81
C VAL A 97 -1.35 12.89 10.90
N GLN A 98 -2.17 13.92 11.13
CA GLN A 98 -3.33 14.21 10.30
C GLN A 98 -2.95 14.63 8.86
N ARG A 99 -1.83 15.32 8.71
CA ARG A 99 -1.28 15.66 7.38
C ARG A 99 -0.65 14.46 6.67
N PHE A 100 -0.16 13.51 7.45
CA PHE A 100 0.50 12.33 6.91
C PHE A 100 -0.52 11.26 6.49
N LEU A 101 -1.63 11.12 7.20
CA LEU A 101 -2.71 10.17 6.93
C LEU A 101 -3.71 10.80 5.94
N GLY A 102 -3.40 10.75 4.65
CA GLY A 102 -4.30 11.26 3.62
C GLY A 102 -4.41 10.32 2.42
N GLU A 103 -5.59 10.18 1.84
CA GLU A 103 -5.83 9.40 0.62
C GLU A 103 -5.06 9.98 -0.57
N GLU A 104 -4.86 11.28 -0.59
CA GLU A 104 -4.23 12.02 -1.69
C GLU A 104 -2.81 11.54 -2.03
N LYS A 105 -2.03 11.09 -1.05
CA LYS A 105 -0.67 10.58 -1.27
C LYS A 105 -0.62 9.23 -1.97
N TYR A 106 -1.67 8.40 -1.83
CA TYR A 106 -1.76 7.11 -2.49
C TYR A 106 -2.24 7.22 -3.93
N ARG A 107 -2.99 8.28 -4.23
CA ARG A 107 -3.64 8.48 -5.51
C ARG A 107 -2.69 8.39 -6.71
N PRO A 108 -1.55 9.12 -6.75
CA PRO A 108 -0.65 9.05 -7.90
C PRO A 108 -0.07 7.65 -8.10
N THR A 109 0.33 6.98 -7.01
CA THR A 109 0.90 5.62 -7.08
C THR A 109 -0.14 4.60 -7.53
N LEU A 110 -1.37 4.68 -7.03
CA LEU A 110 -2.47 3.82 -7.45
C LEU A 110 -2.83 4.05 -8.92
N MET A 111 -2.84 5.31 -9.38
CA MET A 111 -3.06 5.63 -10.78
C MET A 111 -1.98 5.03 -11.68
N ALA A 112 -0.71 5.11 -11.28
CA ALA A 112 0.40 4.50 -12.02
C ALA A 112 0.24 2.97 -12.10
N ILE A 113 -0.08 2.30 -10.99
CA ILE A 113 -0.33 0.86 -10.95
C ILE A 113 -1.49 0.47 -11.87
N TYR A 114 -2.63 1.19 -11.81
CA TYR A 114 -3.77 0.90 -12.68
C TYR A 114 -3.44 1.12 -14.15
N ALA A 115 -2.71 2.18 -14.49
CA ALA A 115 -2.27 2.45 -15.84
C ALA A 115 -1.36 1.33 -16.37
N CYS A 116 -0.39 0.88 -15.59
CA CYS A 116 0.50 -0.23 -15.96
C CYS A 116 -0.25 -1.55 -16.16
N LEU A 117 -1.19 -1.85 -15.28
CA LEU A 117 -2.03 -3.04 -15.41
C LEU A 117 -3.09 -2.91 -16.50
N GLY A 118 -3.33 -1.68 -17.00
CA GLY A 118 -4.38 -1.38 -17.97
C GLY A 118 -5.78 -1.62 -17.42
N ILE A 119 -5.95 -1.44 -16.12
CA ILE A 119 -7.25 -1.52 -15.44
C ILE A 119 -7.79 -0.09 -15.32
N PRO A 120 -8.99 0.20 -15.84
CA PRO A 120 -9.60 1.51 -15.66
C PRO A 120 -9.87 1.79 -14.17
N PRO A 121 -9.43 2.93 -13.63
CA PRO A 121 -9.66 3.29 -12.23
C PRO A 121 -11.14 3.34 -11.83
N THR A 122 -12.02 3.59 -12.79
CA THR A 122 -13.47 3.63 -12.60
C THR A 122 -14.08 2.29 -12.21
N LEU A 123 -13.45 1.17 -12.57
CA LEU A 123 -13.90 -0.17 -12.16
C LEU A 123 -13.59 -0.50 -10.71
N THR A 124 -12.63 0.20 -10.11
CA THR A 124 -12.26 -0.03 -8.71
C THR A 124 -13.10 0.79 -7.73
N GLY A 125 -13.97 1.69 -8.26
CA GLY A 125 -14.82 2.57 -7.42
C GLY A 125 -14.05 3.65 -6.64
N THR A 126 -12.73 3.69 -6.77
CA THR A 126 -11.86 4.52 -5.93
C THR A 126 -11.76 5.96 -6.41
N PHE A 127 -12.04 6.22 -7.69
CA PHE A 127 -11.87 7.54 -8.28
C PHE A 127 -13.21 7.99 -8.88
N GLY A 128 -13.69 9.11 -8.38
CA GLY A 128 -14.97 9.71 -8.74
C GLY A 128 -15.21 9.77 -10.25
N ALA A 129 -16.47 9.65 -10.62
CA ALA A 129 -16.99 9.56 -11.97
C ALA A 129 -16.45 10.66 -12.90
N THR A 130 -15.41 10.34 -13.64
CA THR A 130 -15.13 11.04 -14.89
C THR A 130 -16.15 10.56 -15.90
N GLY A 131 -16.88 11.46 -16.50
CA GLY A 131 -18.07 11.30 -17.35
C GLY A 131 -18.31 9.93 -18.01
N THR A 132 -19.56 9.58 -18.18
CA THR A 132 -20.04 8.29 -18.68
C THR A 132 -19.37 7.82 -19.97
N THR A 133 -18.99 8.73 -20.87
CA THR A 133 -18.31 8.42 -22.14
C THR A 133 -16.90 7.86 -21.92
N ASN A 134 -16.11 8.45 -21.03
CA ASN A 134 -14.76 7.96 -20.72
C ASN A 134 -14.80 6.58 -20.05
N ASN A 135 -15.79 6.33 -19.22
CA ASN A 135 -15.98 5.04 -18.57
C ASN A 135 -16.34 3.96 -19.60
N PHE A 136 -17.17 4.29 -20.60
CA PHE A 136 -17.53 3.38 -21.67
C PHE A 136 -16.33 3.01 -22.53
N ILE A 137 -15.52 3.99 -22.94
CA ILE A 137 -14.30 3.77 -23.73
C ILE A 137 -13.30 2.91 -22.95
N SER A 138 -13.09 3.21 -21.67
CA SER A 138 -12.20 2.46 -20.80
C SER A 138 -12.65 1.01 -20.62
N LEU A 139 -13.95 0.79 -20.45
CA LEU A 139 -14.54 -0.55 -20.35
C LEU A 139 -14.37 -1.32 -21.66
N LYS A 140 -14.60 -0.68 -22.80
CA LYS A 140 -14.40 -1.29 -24.11
C LYS A 140 -12.95 -1.72 -24.31
N THR A 141 -12.00 -0.86 -23.98
CA THR A 141 -10.56 -1.16 -24.10
C THR A 141 -10.18 -2.36 -23.22
N LEU A 142 -10.71 -2.43 -22.00
CA LEU A 142 -10.49 -3.58 -21.11
C LEU A 142 -11.10 -4.86 -21.70
N THR A 143 -12.30 -4.77 -22.26
CA THR A 143 -12.98 -5.93 -22.88
C THR A 143 -12.19 -6.46 -24.06
N GLU A 144 -11.68 -5.59 -24.94
CA GLU A 144 -10.83 -5.98 -26.07
C GLU A 144 -9.54 -6.66 -25.60
N ARG A 145 -8.93 -6.15 -24.53
CA ARG A 145 -7.74 -6.78 -23.95
C ARG A 145 -8.03 -8.17 -23.36
N LEU A 146 -9.17 -8.33 -22.69
CA LEU A 146 -9.61 -9.63 -22.18
C LEU A 146 -9.92 -10.61 -23.31
N ASN A 147 -10.54 -10.14 -24.40
CA ASN A 147 -10.80 -10.95 -25.58
C ASN A 147 -9.50 -11.42 -26.23
N TYR A 148 -8.48 -10.56 -26.29
CA TYR A 148 -7.15 -10.95 -26.80
C TYR A 148 -6.54 -12.06 -25.95
N ILE A 149 -6.54 -11.93 -24.62
CA ILE A 149 -6.03 -12.96 -23.69
C ILE A 149 -6.82 -14.26 -23.85
N ARG A 150 -8.16 -14.16 -23.94
CA ARG A 150 -9.03 -15.31 -24.20
C ARG A 150 -8.70 -16.00 -25.51
N GLY A 151 -8.41 -15.24 -26.57
CA GLY A 151 -7.98 -15.77 -27.86
C GLY A 151 -6.71 -16.62 -27.73
N ILE A 152 -5.70 -16.18 -27.00
CA ILE A 152 -4.46 -16.93 -26.77
C ILE A 152 -4.75 -18.26 -26.05
N VAL A 153 -5.61 -18.24 -25.03
CA VAL A 153 -5.98 -19.47 -24.30
C VAL A 153 -6.74 -20.45 -25.19
N LEU A 154 -7.67 -19.96 -26.01
CA LEU A 154 -8.40 -20.80 -26.97
C LEU A 154 -7.49 -21.40 -28.02
N GLU A 155 -6.54 -20.64 -28.54
CA GLU A 155 -5.55 -21.11 -29.52
C GLU A 155 -4.67 -22.21 -28.93
N PHE A 156 -4.20 -22.04 -27.70
CA PHE A 156 -3.46 -23.07 -26.96
C PHE A 156 -4.25 -24.37 -26.84
N TRP A 157 -5.51 -24.31 -26.39
CA TRP A 157 -6.35 -25.48 -26.24
C TRP A 157 -6.65 -26.16 -27.58
N ASN A 158 -6.93 -25.38 -28.64
CA ASN A 158 -7.15 -25.92 -29.96
C ASN A 158 -5.91 -26.65 -30.49
N GLU A 159 -4.71 -26.15 -30.22
CA GLU A 159 -3.48 -26.83 -30.60
C GLU A 159 -3.31 -28.16 -29.85
N GLN A 160 -3.53 -28.15 -28.50
CA GLN A 160 -3.44 -29.38 -27.70
C GLN A 160 -4.45 -30.43 -28.16
N LEU A 161 -5.68 -30.03 -28.41
CA LEU A 161 -6.72 -30.91 -28.93
C LEU A 161 -6.37 -31.48 -30.32
N ASN A 162 -5.76 -30.68 -31.18
CA ASN A 162 -5.31 -31.12 -32.49
C ASN A 162 -4.14 -32.14 -32.42
N ILE A 163 -3.25 -32.01 -31.42
CA ILE A 163 -2.19 -33.00 -31.16
C ILE A 163 -2.83 -34.34 -30.76
N VAL A 164 -3.77 -34.30 -29.80
CA VAL A 164 -4.50 -35.50 -29.35
C VAL A 164 -5.27 -36.14 -30.51
N LYS A 165 -5.96 -35.30 -31.31
CA LYS A 165 -6.68 -35.76 -32.52
C LYS A 165 -5.75 -36.52 -33.46
N LYS A 166 -4.57 -35.97 -33.77
CA LYS A 166 -3.59 -36.62 -34.67
C LYS A 166 -3.09 -37.92 -34.10
N SER A 167 -2.83 -37.99 -32.78
CA SER A 167 -2.35 -39.21 -32.10
C SER A 167 -3.39 -40.31 -32.04
N MET A 168 -4.68 -39.96 -31.91
CA MET A 168 -5.80 -40.88 -31.81
C MET A 168 -6.48 -41.22 -33.15
N GLY A 169 -6.07 -40.57 -34.24
CA GLY A 169 -6.62 -40.81 -35.56
C GLY A 169 -8.04 -40.27 -35.79
N PHE A 170 -8.49 -39.30 -35.01
CA PHE A 170 -9.80 -38.68 -35.21
C PHE A 170 -9.84 -37.82 -36.49
N ARG A 171 -10.91 -37.97 -37.29
CA ARG A 171 -11.07 -37.26 -38.56
C ARG A 171 -11.57 -35.82 -38.40
N PHE A 172 -12.32 -35.52 -37.38
CA PHE A 172 -12.95 -34.20 -37.18
C PHE A 172 -12.07 -33.29 -36.35
N PRO A 173 -11.94 -31.98 -36.68
CA PRO A 173 -11.26 -31.03 -35.83
C PRO A 173 -12.07 -30.84 -34.56
N ALA A 174 -11.38 -30.90 -33.41
CA ALA A 174 -11.93 -30.41 -32.16
C ALA A 174 -11.78 -28.89 -32.14
N GLN A 175 -12.84 -28.18 -31.79
CA GLN A 175 -12.84 -26.74 -31.58
C GLN A 175 -13.45 -26.46 -30.21
N VAL A 176 -12.85 -25.52 -29.50
CA VAL A 176 -13.33 -24.98 -28.23
C VAL A 176 -14.04 -23.67 -28.48
#